data_77b9ea08c001e93c586527d54aefefcc
#
_entry.id   77b9ea08c001e93c586527d54aefefcc
#
_cell.length_a   1.000
_cell.length_b   1.000
_cell.length_c   1.000
_cell.angle_alpha   90.00
_cell.angle_beta   90.00
_cell.angle_gamma   90.00
#
_symmetry.space_group_name_H-M   'P 1'
#
loop_
_entity.id
_entity.type
_entity.pdbx_description
1 polymer ?
#
loop_
_entity_poly.entity_id
_entity_poly.type
_entity_poly.pdbx_seq_one_letter_code
_entity_poly.pdbx_strand_id
1 'polypeptide(L)'
;MKNDSNLWLPALMVGVVGAAACQQGGEIPVASEFMQGIDAPIVFGMTSFITVDGVREGRIQADTAYMLPDSGKVDLRIMDVVFYDESGRERATVIGRTGEWYQETNYMVARGDVVLRVHTDSSRLESAEIHYDPDGERIWSDSATVRTLADGTVTRGSAFESDIEFENVVVRDPRGSAGRIF
;
A
#
# COMPACT_ATOMS: atom_id res chain seq x y z
N MET A 1 -49.55 -40.83 78.81
CA MET A 1 -50.79 -40.42 78.14
C MET A 1 -50.36 -39.91 76.77
N LYS A 2 -50.57 -40.75 75.75
CA LYS A 2 -51.49 -40.53 74.63
C LYS A 2 -51.10 -39.30 73.82
N ASN A 3 -50.95 -39.32 72.56
CA ASN A 3 -51.47 -40.19 71.48
C ASN A 3 -50.71 -39.76 70.19
N ASP A 4 -50.27 -40.71 69.40
CA ASP A 4 -50.67 -41.01 68.03
C ASP A 4 -50.92 -39.81 67.09
N SER A 5 -50.24 -39.73 66.00
CA SER A 5 -50.78 -40.15 64.71
C SER A 5 -49.81 -39.94 63.52
N ASN A 6 -49.63 -41.03 62.87
CA ASN A 6 -49.11 -41.13 61.49
C ASN A 6 -49.81 -40.16 60.58
N LEU A 7 -49.04 -39.56 59.65
CA LEU A 7 -49.54 -39.37 58.30
C LEU A 7 -48.39 -39.45 57.27
N TRP A 8 -48.54 -40.41 56.52
CA TRP A 8 -47.89 -40.82 55.35
C TRP A 8 -48.10 -39.79 54.23
N LEU A 9 -46.99 -39.27 53.62
CA LEU A 9 -47.08 -38.66 52.27
C LEU A 9 -45.86 -39.04 51.43
N PRO A 10 -46.10 -39.42 50.17
CA PRO A 10 -45.06 -39.94 49.32
C PRO A 10 -44.18 -38.82 48.78
N ALA A 11 -42.89 -39.08 48.75
CA ALA A 11 -41.89 -38.28 48.11
C ALA A 11 -42.10 -38.21 46.61
N LEU A 12 -42.40 -37.06 46.11
CA LEU A 12 -42.39 -36.75 44.70
C LEU A 12 -40.96 -36.38 44.29
N MET A 13 -40.22 -37.35 43.75
CA MET A 13 -38.94 -37.12 43.11
C MET A 13 -39.22 -36.40 41.79
N VAL A 14 -39.02 -35.09 41.79
CA VAL A 14 -38.89 -34.31 40.55
C VAL A 14 -37.44 -34.41 40.11
N GLY A 15 -37.18 -35.26 39.11
CA GLY A 15 -35.90 -35.33 38.44
C GLY A 15 -35.66 -34.05 37.62
N VAL A 16 -34.78 -33.19 38.11
CA VAL A 16 -34.23 -32.11 37.28
C VAL A 16 -33.22 -32.74 36.34
N VAL A 17 -33.67 -33.07 35.12
CA VAL A 17 -32.75 -33.35 34.03
C VAL A 17 -32.08 -32.02 33.66
N GLY A 18 -30.90 -31.79 34.21
CA GLY A 18 -30.02 -30.73 33.79
C GLY A 18 -29.62 -30.94 32.35
N ALA A 19 -30.15 -30.13 31.45
CA ALA A 19 -29.65 -30.03 30.11
C ALA A 19 -28.26 -29.41 30.17
N ALA A 20 -27.24 -30.26 30.19
CA ALA A 20 -25.87 -29.89 29.86
C ALA A 20 -25.83 -29.72 28.33
N ALA A 21 -26.38 -28.60 27.85
CA ALA A 21 -26.29 -28.19 26.48
C ALA A 21 -24.94 -27.47 26.28
N CYS A 22 -24.04 -28.18 25.64
CA CYS A 22 -23.06 -27.68 24.66
C CYS A 22 -22.53 -26.26 24.89
N GLN A 23 -21.40 -26.17 25.53
CA GLN A 23 -20.40 -25.16 25.19
C GLN A 23 -19.19 -25.88 24.61
N GLN A 24 -19.35 -26.47 23.43
CA GLN A 24 -18.28 -26.56 22.48
C GLN A 24 -18.20 -25.19 21.79
N GLY A 25 -17.69 -24.21 22.50
CA GLY A 25 -17.08 -23.05 21.88
C GLY A 25 -15.85 -23.57 21.13
N GLY A 26 -16.07 -24.02 19.89
CA GLY A 26 -14.95 -24.15 18.96
C GLY A 26 -14.36 -22.76 18.87
N GLU A 27 -13.18 -22.55 19.45
CA GLU A 27 -12.38 -21.39 19.15
C GLU A 27 -12.21 -21.39 17.63
N ILE A 28 -12.85 -20.43 16.98
CA ILE A 28 -12.59 -20.15 15.56
C ILE A 28 -11.13 -19.76 15.54
N PRO A 29 -10.25 -20.52 14.86
CA PRO A 29 -8.83 -20.16 14.79
C PRO A 29 -8.76 -18.74 14.28
N VAL A 30 -8.29 -17.83 15.12
CA VAL A 30 -8.08 -16.44 14.70
C VAL A 30 -7.03 -16.44 13.59
N ALA A 31 -7.23 -15.59 12.59
CA ALA A 31 -6.36 -15.52 11.41
C ALA A 31 -4.86 -15.50 11.73
N SER A 32 -4.49 -15.04 12.93
CA SER A 32 -3.11 -15.05 13.45
C SER A 32 -2.50 -16.45 13.62
N GLU A 33 -3.30 -17.52 13.90
CA GLU A 33 -2.76 -18.89 13.98
C GLU A 33 -2.49 -19.49 12.61
N PHE A 34 -3.28 -19.11 11.58
CA PHE A 34 -3.02 -19.50 10.21
C PHE A 34 -1.84 -18.76 9.58
N MET A 35 -1.44 -17.62 10.14
CA MET A 35 -0.32 -16.81 9.66
C MET A 35 1.04 -17.26 10.22
N GLN A 36 1.05 -18.11 11.24
CA GLN A 36 2.29 -18.69 11.79
C GLN A 36 2.86 -19.73 10.82
N GLY A 37 3.78 -19.28 9.98
CA GLY A 37 4.47 -20.13 8.99
C GLY A 37 4.33 -19.66 7.54
N ILE A 38 3.68 -18.53 7.30
CA ILE A 38 3.72 -17.85 6.00
C ILE A 38 4.78 -16.76 6.13
N ASP A 39 5.94 -16.97 5.51
CA ASP A 39 7.08 -16.03 5.56
C ASP A 39 6.71 -14.62 5.06
N ALA A 40 5.77 -14.51 4.12
CA ALA A 40 5.16 -13.26 3.66
C ALA A 40 3.85 -13.55 2.92
N PRO A 41 2.69 -13.02 3.36
CA PRO A 41 1.46 -13.09 2.57
C PRO A 41 1.65 -12.50 1.18
N ILE A 42 1.17 -13.22 0.15
CA ILE A 42 1.28 -12.81 -1.25
C ILE A 42 -0.10 -12.40 -1.75
N VAL A 43 -0.18 -11.22 -2.36
CA VAL A 43 -1.40 -10.70 -3.00
C VAL A 43 -1.15 -10.55 -4.49
N PHE A 44 -2.00 -11.14 -5.31
CA PHE A 44 -1.97 -11.00 -6.76
C PHE A 44 -2.98 -9.93 -7.21
N GLY A 45 -2.60 -9.13 -8.21
CA GLY A 45 -3.46 -8.06 -8.72
C GLY A 45 -3.80 -7.02 -7.66
N MET A 46 -2.81 -6.63 -6.84
CA MET A 46 -3.02 -5.67 -5.75
C MET A 46 -3.48 -4.31 -6.29
N THR A 47 -4.47 -3.73 -5.63
CA THR A 47 -4.82 -2.32 -5.76
C THR A 47 -5.00 -1.74 -4.36
N SER A 48 -4.28 -0.67 -4.06
CA SER A 48 -4.37 0.09 -2.81
C SER A 48 -4.51 1.59 -3.11
N PHE A 49 -5.01 2.35 -2.14
CA PHE A 49 -5.18 3.79 -2.27
C PHE A 49 -4.43 4.50 -1.13
N ILE A 50 -3.73 5.57 -1.50
CA ILE A 50 -3.17 6.52 -0.55
C ILE A 50 -4.24 7.57 -0.30
N THR A 51 -4.60 7.75 0.97
CA THR A 51 -5.63 8.71 1.38
C THR A 51 -5.07 9.54 2.54
N VAL A 52 -5.07 10.84 2.39
CA VAL A 52 -4.64 11.81 3.41
C VAL A 52 -5.83 12.71 3.72
N ASP A 53 -6.17 12.86 4.98
CA ASP A 53 -7.31 13.66 5.47
C ASP A 53 -8.65 13.36 4.76
N GLY A 54 -8.84 12.09 4.33
CA GLY A 54 -10.04 11.64 3.62
C GLY A 54 -10.03 11.91 2.11
N VAL A 55 -8.99 12.55 1.59
CA VAL A 55 -8.80 12.81 0.16
C VAL A 55 -7.90 11.70 -0.43
N ARG A 56 -8.29 11.17 -1.58
CA ARG A 56 -7.47 10.20 -2.31
C ARG A 56 -6.38 10.93 -3.07
N GLU A 57 -5.14 10.72 -2.67
CA GLU A 57 -3.96 11.33 -3.28
C GLU A 57 -3.21 10.37 -4.21
N GLY A 58 -3.44 9.06 -4.07
CA GLY A 58 -2.77 8.09 -4.92
C GLY A 58 -3.48 6.75 -5.03
N ARG A 59 -3.09 6.01 -6.06
CA ARG A 59 -3.46 4.61 -6.30
C ARG A 59 -2.19 3.83 -6.62
N ILE A 60 -1.96 2.76 -5.87
CA ILE A 60 -0.87 1.80 -6.10
C ILE A 60 -1.47 0.54 -6.69
N GLN A 61 -0.94 0.08 -7.80
CA GLN A 61 -1.26 -1.21 -8.40
C GLN A 61 0.02 -2.03 -8.57
N ALA A 62 -0.10 -3.34 -8.39
CA ALA A 62 1.00 -4.28 -8.65
C ALA A 62 0.44 -5.62 -9.13
N ASP A 63 1.16 -6.29 -10.02
CA ASP A 63 0.86 -7.66 -10.42
C ASP A 63 0.93 -8.60 -9.20
N THR A 64 2.00 -8.46 -8.42
CA THR A 64 2.22 -9.24 -7.20
C THR A 64 2.76 -8.35 -6.09
N ALA A 65 2.23 -8.51 -4.88
CA ALA A 65 2.68 -7.83 -3.68
C ALA A 65 3.02 -8.85 -2.58
N TYR A 66 4.18 -8.70 -1.95
CA TYR A 66 4.62 -9.45 -0.79
C TYR A 66 4.48 -8.58 0.44
N MET A 67 3.55 -8.94 1.32
CA MET A 67 3.32 -8.21 2.56
C MET A 67 4.35 -8.62 3.59
N LEU A 68 5.08 -7.68 4.17
CA LEU A 68 6.11 -7.90 5.19
C LEU A 68 5.63 -7.28 6.52
N PRO A 69 4.79 -7.99 7.30
CA PRO A 69 4.09 -7.41 8.45
C PRO A 69 5.03 -6.84 9.52
N ASP A 70 6.17 -7.50 9.77
CA ASP A 70 7.13 -7.10 10.80
C ASP A 70 7.78 -5.73 10.53
N SER A 71 7.80 -5.30 9.27
CA SER A 71 8.42 -4.04 8.83
C SER A 71 7.42 -3.01 8.32
N GLY A 72 6.12 -3.36 8.22
CA GLY A 72 5.11 -2.52 7.58
C GLY A 72 5.39 -2.23 6.10
N LYS A 73 6.28 -3.03 5.49
CA LYS A 73 6.71 -2.88 4.10
C LYS A 73 5.94 -3.81 3.18
N VAL A 74 5.67 -3.36 1.97
CA VAL A 74 5.13 -4.16 0.88
C VAL A 74 6.12 -4.13 -0.29
N ASP A 75 6.62 -5.30 -0.70
CA ASP A 75 7.42 -5.46 -1.89
C ASP A 75 6.51 -5.69 -3.10
N LEU A 76 6.66 -4.87 -4.12
CA LEU A 76 5.82 -4.83 -5.31
C LEU A 76 6.55 -5.39 -6.55
N ARG A 77 5.82 -6.08 -7.41
CA ARG A 77 6.29 -6.52 -8.72
C ARG A 77 5.37 -5.98 -9.81
N ILE A 78 5.97 -5.43 -10.87
CA ILE A 78 5.27 -4.76 -11.97
C ILE A 78 4.29 -3.75 -11.39
N MET A 79 4.86 -2.62 -10.93
CA MET A 79 4.11 -1.60 -10.22
C MET A 79 3.71 -0.43 -11.10
N ASP A 80 2.54 0.12 -10.80
CA ASP A 80 1.99 1.36 -11.34
C ASP A 80 1.45 2.19 -10.17
N VAL A 81 1.89 3.44 -10.08
CA VAL A 81 1.41 4.39 -9.06
C VAL A 81 0.88 5.63 -9.77
N VAL A 82 -0.36 5.96 -9.52
CA VAL A 82 -1.00 7.18 -10.02
C VAL A 82 -1.16 8.15 -8.86
N PHE A 83 -0.72 9.38 -9.05
CA PHE A 83 -0.91 10.50 -8.13
C PHE A 83 -2.04 11.39 -8.64
N TYR A 84 -2.90 11.85 -7.74
CA TYR A 84 -4.04 12.70 -8.04
C TYR A 84 -3.84 14.12 -7.47
N ASP A 85 -4.45 15.11 -8.10
CA ASP A 85 -4.62 16.44 -7.53
C ASP A 85 -5.88 16.47 -6.62
N GLU A 86 -6.08 17.57 -5.91
CA GLU A 86 -7.23 17.79 -5.02
C GLU A 86 -8.60 17.65 -5.74
N SER A 87 -8.63 17.82 -7.05
CA SER A 87 -9.84 17.64 -7.87
C SER A 87 -10.05 16.19 -8.32
N GLY A 88 -9.13 15.27 -7.99
CA GLY A 88 -9.14 13.88 -8.37
C GLY A 88 -8.65 13.60 -9.79
N ARG A 89 -8.00 14.57 -10.45
CA ARG A 89 -7.38 14.36 -11.78
C ARG A 89 -6.00 13.75 -11.61
N GLU A 90 -5.62 12.88 -12.53
CA GLU A 90 -4.28 12.30 -12.55
C GLU A 90 -3.22 13.38 -12.80
N ARG A 91 -2.32 13.57 -11.87
CA ARG A 91 -1.22 14.52 -11.89
C ARG A 91 0.05 13.91 -12.44
N ALA A 92 0.36 12.71 -12.01
CA ALA A 92 1.53 11.96 -12.46
C ALA A 92 1.30 10.45 -12.35
N THR A 93 2.10 9.69 -13.10
CA THR A 93 2.14 8.23 -13.05
C THR A 93 3.58 7.74 -12.98
N VAL A 94 3.87 6.83 -12.05
CA VAL A 94 5.17 6.14 -11.93
C VAL A 94 4.98 4.67 -12.20
N ILE A 95 5.73 4.12 -13.15
CA ILE A 95 5.78 2.68 -13.41
C ILE A 95 7.19 2.15 -13.17
N GLY A 96 7.31 0.91 -12.69
CA GLY A 96 8.58 0.25 -12.44
C GLY A 96 8.43 -1.27 -12.42
N ARG A 97 9.56 -1.98 -12.58
CA ARG A 97 9.54 -3.44 -12.49
C ARG A 97 9.32 -3.94 -11.07
N THR A 98 9.90 -3.23 -10.10
CA THR A 98 9.77 -3.55 -8.68
C THR A 98 9.58 -2.28 -7.88
N GLY A 99 9.03 -2.41 -6.66
CA GLY A 99 8.93 -1.31 -5.74
C GLY A 99 8.87 -1.77 -4.30
N GLU A 100 9.06 -0.83 -3.42
CA GLU A 100 8.86 -0.95 -1.99
C GLU A 100 7.89 0.14 -1.56
N TRP A 101 6.90 -0.21 -0.79
CA TRP A 101 5.95 0.72 -0.19
C TRP A 101 5.94 0.54 1.33
N TYR A 102 6.23 1.59 2.06
CA TYR A 102 6.20 1.65 3.52
C TYR A 102 4.86 2.25 3.95
N GLN A 103 3.97 1.41 4.45
CA GLN A 103 2.56 1.76 4.67
C GLN A 103 2.34 2.85 5.73
N GLU A 104 3.21 2.96 6.72
CA GLU A 104 3.08 3.95 7.79
C GLU A 104 3.37 5.38 7.34
N THR A 105 4.36 5.55 6.45
CA THR A 105 4.82 6.86 5.97
C THR A 105 4.41 7.14 4.54
N ASN A 106 3.82 6.18 3.84
CA ASN A 106 3.59 6.21 2.39
C ASN A 106 4.87 6.46 1.56
N TYR A 107 6.05 6.32 2.18
CA TYR A 107 7.31 6.36 1.45
C TYR A 107 7.38 5.21 0.44
N MET A 108 7.84 5.52 -0.77
CA MET A 108 7.94 4.52 -1.85
C MET A 108 9.27 4.62 -2.57
N VAL A 109 9.72 3.46 -3.06
CA VAL A 109 10.85 3.37 -3.99
C VAL A 109 10.42 2.52 -5.17
N ALA A 110 10.50 3.06 -6.37
CA ALA A 110 10.35 2.31 -7.62
C ALA A 110 11.73 1.99 -8.20
N ARG A 111 11.92 0.77 -8.74
CA ARG A 111 13.18 0.34 -9.35
C ARG A 111 12.96 -0.45 -10.64
N GLY A 112 13.96 -0.38 -11.51
CA GLY A 112 14.03 -1.11 -12.75
C GLY A 112 13.24 -0.46 -13.88
N ASP A 113 13.93 0.25 -14.77
CA ASP A 113 13.36 0.98 -15.92
C ASP A 113 12.19 1.88 -15.50
N VAL A 114 12.41 2.67 -14.44
CA VAL A 114 11.37 3.50 -13.88
C VAL A 114 11.05 4.65 -14.83
N VAL A 115 9.76 4.85 -15.06
CA VAL A 115 9.23 5.95 -15.87
C VAL A 115 8.24 6.75 -15.03
N LEU A 116 8.56 8.02 -14.80
CA LEU A 116 7.62 9.01 -14.28
C LEU A 116 7.07 9.82 -15.45
N ARG A 117 5.76 9.89 -15.57
CA ARG A 117 5.03 10.77 -16.51
C ARG A 117 4.32 11.85 -15.71
N VAL A 118 4.65 13.09 -15.99
CA VAL A 118 3.96 14.26 -15.42
C VAL A 118 2.89 14.71 -16.41
N HIS A 119 1.63 14.66 -15.98
CA HIS A 119 0.51 14.94 -16.88
C HIS A 119 0.27 16.43 -17.08
N THR A 120 0.68 17.27 -16.13
CA THR A 120 0.49 18.74 -16.17
C THR A 120 1.29 19.39 -17.29
N ASP A 121 2.54 18.97 -17.52
CA ASP A 121 3.41 19.52 -18.55
C ASP A 121 3.75 18.50 -19.67
N SER A 122 3.13 17.31 -19.59
CA SER A 122 3.36 16.19 -20.51
C SER A 122 4.84 15.75 -20.59
N SER A 123 5.63 16.00 -19.55
CA SER A 123 7.01 15.56 -19.49
C SER A 123 7.12 14.12 -19.02
N ARG A 124 8.25 13.51 -19.36
CA ARG A 124 8.61 12.14 -18.99
C ARG A 124 10.02 12.11 -18.43
N LEU A 125 10.18 11.44 -17.29
CA LEU A 125 11.49 11.17 -16.70
C LEU A 125 11.72 9.66 -16.66
N GLU A 126 12.93 9.25 -17.00
CA GLU A 126 13.38 7.86 -16.98
C GLU A 126 14.60 7.75 -16.09
N SER A 127 14.61 6.77 -15.18
CA SER A 127 15.70 6.52 -14.26
C SER A 127 15.76 5.05 -13.85
N ALA A 128 16.88 4.61 -13.26
CA ALA A 128 16.99 3.28 -12.71
C ALA A 128 16.15 3.08 -11.46
N GLU A 129 15.99 4.15 -10.66
CA GLU A 129 15.12 4.17 -9.48
C GLU A 129 14.52 5.57 -9.26
N ILE A 130 13.38 5.63 -8.56
CA ILE A 130 12.74 6.86 -8.13
C ILE A 130 12.23 6.64 -6.71
N HIS A 131 12.47 7.63 -5.85
CA HIS A 131 12.01 7.72 -4.47
C HIS A 131 10.88 8.74 -4.37
N TYR A 132 9.86 8.43 -3.57
CA TYR A 132 8.76 9.33 -3.20
C TYR A 132 8.67 9.41 -1.68
N ASP A 133 8.74 10.61 -1.14
CA ASP A 133 8.69 10.91 0.28
C ASP A 133 7.65 12.01 0.52
N PRO A 134 6.40 11.64 0.89
CA PRO A 134 5.35 12.63 1.13
C PRO A 134 5.63 13.50 2.36
N ASP A 135 6.25 12.97 3.41
CA ASP A 135 6.57 13.74 4.62
C ASP A 135 7.67 14.79 4.34
N GLY A 136 8.60 14.45 3.45
CA GLY A 136 9.64 15.37 2.96
C GLY A 136 9.21 16.21 1.76
N GLU A 137 7.95 16.09 1.31
CA GLU A 137 7.36 16.82 0.16
C GLU A 137 8.21 16.75 -1.11
N ARG A 138 8.80 15.56 -1.40
CA ARG A 138 9.73 15.43 -2.53
C ARG A 138 9.66 14.08 -3.23
N ILE A 139 10.01 14.13 -4.52
CA ILE A 139 10.30 12.96 -5.35
C ILE A 139 11.67 13.14 -6.00
N TRP A 140 12.50 12.11 -6.00
CA TRP A 140 13.87 12.24 -6.54
C TRP A 140 14.42 10.90 -7.04
N SER A 141 15.55 11.02 -7.74
CA SER A 141 16.47 9.93 -8.03
C SER A 141 17.91 10.41 -7.92
N ASP A 142 18.76 9.59 -7.31
CA ASP A 142 20.20 9.78 -7.30
C ASP A 142 20.91 9.00 -8.43
N SER A 143 20.13 8.44 -9.36
CA SER A 143 20.60 7.71 -10.53
C SER A 143 20.50 8.57 -11.79
N ALA A 144 21.27 8.20 -12.82
CA ALA A 144 21.22 8.86 -14.12
C ALA A 144 19.77 8.97 -14.63
N THR A 145 19.39 10.18 -15.00
CA THR A 145 18.02 10.54 -15.39
C THR A 145 17.97 11.14 -16.78
N VAL A 146 16.94 10.79 -17.54
CA VAL A 146 16.60 11.41 -18.80
C VAL A 146 15.22 12.06 -18.67
N ARG A 147 15.14 13.38 -18.86
CA ARG A 147 13.87 14.11 -18.95
C ARG A 147 13.59 14.46 -20.41
N THR A 148 12.41 14.16 -20.87
CA THR A 148 11.88 14.53 -22.18
C THR A 148 10.66 15.42 -21.99
N LEU A 149 10.67 16.61 -22.55
CA LEU A 149 9.55 17.55 -22.54
C LEU A 149 8.56 17.27 -23.68
N ALA A 150 7.38 17.87 -23.61
CA ALA A 150 6.34 17.72 -24.64
C ALA A 150 6.79 18.15 -26.05
N ASP A 151 7.69 19.13 -26.15
CA ASP A 151 8.27 19.60 -27.40
C ASP A 151 9.38 18.71 -27.98
N GLY A 152 9.70 17.60 -27.28
CA GLY A 152 10.76 16.67 -27.64
C GLY A 152 12.16 17.09 -27.15
N THR A 153 12.28 18.17 -26.40
CA THR A 153 13.55 18.57 -25.76
C THR A 153 13.98 17.49 -24.77
N VAL A 154 15.22 17.04 -24.88
CA VAL A 154 15.78 15.98 -24.01
C VAL A 154 16.90 16.55 -23.16
N THR A 155 16.79 16.39 -21.86
CA THR A 155 17.81 16.71 -20.86
C THR A 155 18.25 15.42 -20.18
N ARG A 156 19.56 15.19 -20.08
CA ARG A 156 20.15 14.09 -19.32
C ARG A 156 20.93 14.64 -18.15
N GLY A 157 20.87 13.96 -17.01
CA GLY A 157 21.60 14.36 -15.82
C GLY A 157 22.04 13.16 -14.99
N SER A 158 22.78 13.47 -13.91
CA SER A 158 23.23 12.46 -12.94
C SER A 158 22.16 12.09 -11.95
N ALA A 159 21.17 12.97 -11.73
CA ALA A 159 20.10 12.84 -10.75
C ALA A 159 18.94 13.78 -11.12
N PHE A 160 17.79 13.64 -10.46
CA PHE A 160 16.73 14.66 -10.46
C PHE A 160 16.08 14.78 -9.09
N GLU A 161 15.42 15.90 -8.87
CA GLU A 161 14.59 16.17 -7.71
C GLU A 161 13.38 17.03 -8.14
N SER A 162 12.24 16.83 -7.50
CA SER A 162 11.04 17.65 -7.65
C SER A 162 10.25 17.70 -6.36
N ASP A 163 9.37 18.68 -6.22
CA ASP A 163 8.27 18.64 -5.26
C ASP A 163 7.28 17.50 -5.61
N ILE A 164 6.39 17.17 -4.67
CA ILE A 164 5.37 16.13 -4.87
C ILE A 164 4.25 16.59 -5.81
N GLU A 165 4.13 17.89 -6.09
CA GLU A 165 3.24 18.48 -7.09
C GLU A 165 3.76 18.33 -8.51
N PHE A 166 5.04 17.97 -8.70
CA PHE A 166 5.76 17.86 -9.98
C PHE A 166 5.87 19.18 -10.75
N GLU A 167 5.83 20.31 -10.03
CA GLU A 167 5.94 21.64 -10.62
C GLU A 167 7.39 22.11 -10.80
N ASN A 168 8.27 21.71 -9.86
CA ASN A 168 9.64 22.17 -9.80
C ASN A 168 10.66 21.04 -10.06
N VAL A 169 10.64 20.49 -11.27
CA VAL A 169 11.55 19.40 -11.66
C VAL A 169 12.95 19.95 -12.01
N VAL A 170 13.93 19.61 -11.18
CA VAL A 170 15.35 19.98 -11.37
C VAL A 170 16.17 18.75 -11.73
N VAL A 171 16.90 18.81 -12.83
CA VAL A 171 17.86 17.77 -13.23
C VAL A 171 19.27 18.23 -12.87
N ARG A 172 20.04 17.41 -12.16
CA ARG A 172 21.43 17.71 -11.75
C ARG A 172 22.40 17.38 -12.88
N ASP A 173 23.46 18.20 -12.98
CA ASP A 173 24.50 18.07 -14.03
C ASP A 173 23.92 17.95 -15.44
N PRO A 174 23.03 18.86 -15.85
CA PRO A 174 22.26 18.72 -17.05
C PRO A 174 23.14 18.77 -18.32
N ARG A 175 22.96 17.78 -19.19
CA ARG A 175 23.52 17.77 -20.55
C ARG A 175 22.34 17.65 -21.51
N GLY A 176 22.06 18.73 -22.25
CA GLY A 176 20.90 18.80 -23.14
C GLY A 176 21.30 18.67 -24.59
N SER A 177 20.37 18.12 -25.41
CA SER A 177 20.26 18.44 -26.83
C SER A 177 19.07 19.40 -26.95
N ALA A 178 19.26 20.59 -27.53
CA ALA A 178 18.14 21.41 -27.93
C ALA A 178 17.21 20.60 -28.84
N GLY A 179 15.90 20.69 -28.59
CA GLY A 179 14.90 20.14 -29.50
C GLY A 179 15.16 20.64 -30.93
N ARG A 180 14.88 19.80 -31.91
CA ARG A 180 14.98 20.22 -33.30
C ARG A 180 14.06 21.42 -33.52
N ILE A 181 14.66 22.57 -33.84
CA ILE A 181 13.94 23.71 -34.41
C ILE A 181 13.72 23.32 -35.88
N PHE A 182 12.47 23.00 -36.19
CA PHE A 182 12.01 22.92 -37.60
C PHE A 182 11.27 24.19 -37.93
#